data_32addba23b792aa4b8ea5e0eea6ec48e
#
_entry.id   32addba23b792aa4b8ea5e0eea6ec48e
#
_cell.length_a   1.000
_cell.length_b   1.000
_cell.length_c   1.000
_cell.angle_alpha   90.00
_cell.angle_beta   90.00
_cell.angle_gamma   90.00
#
_symmetry.space_group_name_H-M   'P 1'
#
loop_
_entity.id
_entity.type
_entity.pdbx_description
1 polymer ?
#
loop_
_entity_poly.entity_id
_entity_poly.type
_entity_poly.pdbx_seq_one_letter_code
_entity_poly.pdbx_strand_id
1 'polypeptide(L)'
;MSARVGIVMGSDSDWPTMQAAATALAEFGIEYEADVVSAHRMPVEMIEYGRSAHERGLEVIISGAGGAAHLPGMLAAVTPLPVIGVPVPLKYLD
;
A
#
# COMPACT_ATOMS: atom_id res chain seq x y z
N MET A 1 11.08 16.66 -4.12
CA MET A 1 11.20 15.44 -4.91
C MET A 1 10.00 14.56 -4.71
N SER A 2 9.70 13.72 -5.66
CA SER A 2 8.51 12.87 -5.60
C SER A 2 8.83 11.57 -4.87
N ALA A 3 7.82 11.02 -4.18
CA ALA A 3 7.94 9.69 -3.60
C ALA A 3 8.10 8.65 -4.71
N ARG A 4 8.91 7.62 -4.44
CA ARG A 4 9.14 6.51 -5.37
C ARG A 4 8.36 5.26 -4.98
N VAL A 5 7.99 5.16 -3.72
CA VAL A 5 7.29 3.99 -3.19
C VAL A 5 6.02 4.45 -2.51
N GLY A 6 4.91 3.78 -2.80
CA GLY A 6 3.66 4.00 -2.10
C GLY A 6 3.41 2.89 -1.09
N ILE A 7 3.18 3.26 0.15
CA ILE A 7 2.76 2.33 1.19
C ILE A 7 1.26 2.53 1.38
N VAL A 8 0.48 1.50 1.14
CA VAL A 8 -0.99 1.58 1.17
C VAL A 8 -1.53 0.53 2.13
N MET A 9 -2.50 0.91 2.92
CA MET A 9 -3.11 0.00 3.89
C MET A 9 -4.62 0.24 3.95
N GLY A 10 -5.36 -0.77 4.36
CA GLY A 10 -6.82 -0.69 4.39
C GLY A 10 -7.39 0.06 5.59
N SER A 11 -6.58 0.26 6.62
CA SER A 11 -6.99 0.93 7.84
C SER A 11 -5.77 1.53 8.51
N ASP A 12 -5.95 2.63 9.24
CA ASP A 12 -4.87 3.23 9.99
C ASP A 12 -4.38 2.31 11.12
N SER A 13 -5.19 1.36 11.55
CA SER A 13 -4.78 0.35 12.53
C SER A 13 -3.71 -0.59 11.99
N ASP A 14 -3.49 -0.62 10.68
CA ASP A 14 -2.44 -1.43 10.07
C ASP A 14 -1.08 -0.75 10.11
N TRP A 15 -1.04 0.54 10.45
CA TRP A 15 0.20 1.31 10.42
C TRP A 15 1.32 0.70 11.27
N PRO A 16 1.07 0.21 12.49
CA PRO A 16 2.16 -0.40 13.26
C PRO A 16 2.90 -1.52 12.52
N THR A 17 2.17 -2.30 11.71
CA THR A 17 2.79 -3.33 10.88
C THR A 17 3.52 -2.72 9.69
N MET A 18 2.88 -1.76 9.02
CA MET A 18 3.43 -1.16 7.81
C MET A 18 4.58 -0.18 8.08
N GLN A 19 4.68 0.30 9.31
CA GLN A 19 5.74 1.23 9.69
C GLN A 19 7.14 0.64 9.45
N ALA A 20 7.28 -0.67 9.55
CA ALA A 20 8.56 -1.32 9.30
C ALA A 20 9.03 -1.07 7.86
N ALA A 21 8.10 -1.06 6.89
CA ALA A 21 8.45 -0.74 5.51
C ALA A 21 8.93 0.71 5.39
N ALA A 22 8.22 1.63 6.04
CA ALA A 22 8.60 3.04 6.03
C ALA A 22 9.99 3.26 6.63
N THR A 23 10.26 2.59 7.75
CA THR A 23 11.56 2.67 8.42
C THR A 23 12.68 2.16 7.51
N ALA A 24 12.47 1.02 6.86
CA ALA A 24 13.45 0.45 5.95
C ALA A 24 13.73 1.37 4.76
N LEU A 25 12.68 1.93 4.18
CA LEU A 25 12.83 2.85 3.05
C LEU A 25 13.62 4.10 3.46
N ALA A 26 13.32 4.64 4.64
CA ALA A 26 14.03 5.81 5.15
C ALA A 26 15.52 5.50 5.36
N GLU A 27 15.84 4.31 5.85
CA GLU A 27 17.24 3.90 6.04
C GLU A 27 18.00 3.84 4.72
N PHE A 28 17.32 3.49 3.62
CA PHE A 28 17.93 3.45 2.29
C PHE A 28 17.86 4.79 1.57
N GLY A 29 17.31 5.82 2.20
CA GLY A 29 17.18 7.12 1.57
C GLY A 29 16.14 7.16 0.46
N ILE A 30 15.16 6.27 0.48
CA ILE A 30 14.11 6.21 -0.54
C ILE A 30 12.90 6.99 -0.05
N GLU A 31 12.46 7.96 -0.82
CA GLU A 31 11.26 8.72 -0.50
C GLU A 31 10.01 7.89 -0.73
N TYR A 32 9.06 7.98 0.19
CA TYR A 32 7.83 7.23 0.11
C TYR A 32 6.65 8.09 0.53
N GLU A 33 5.46 7.65 0.16
CA GLU A 33 4.20 8.17 0.69
C GLU A 33 3.47 7.02 1.37
N ALA A 34 2.62 7.33 2.35
CA ALA A 34 1.84 6.32 3.06
C ALA A 34 0.40 6.80 3.14
N ASP A 35 -0.54 5.97 2.74
CA ASP A 35 -1.96 6.32 2.70
C ASP A 35 -2.83 5.17 3.14
N VAL A 36 -3.98 5.51 3.71
CA VAL A 36 -5.04 4.55 4.00
C VAL A 36 -6.02 4.57 2.83
N VAL A 37 -6.11 3.44 2.12
CA VAL A 37 -7.02 3.29 0.99
C VAL A 37 -7.71 1.94 1.12
N SER A 38 -8.96 1.95 1.56
CA SER A 38 -9.70 0.72 1.77
C SER A 38 -10.37 0.27 0.48
N ALA A 39 -10.07 -0.96 0.04
CA ALA A 39 -10.67 -1.50 -1.17
C ALA A 39 -12.20 -1.62 -1.06
N HIS A 40 -12.69 -1.93 0.13
CA HIS A 40 -14.11 -2.16 0.34
C HIS A 40 -14.90 -0.90 0.68
N ARG A 41 -14.28 0.05 1.36
CA ARG A 41 -14.95 1.30 1.76
C ARG A 41 -14.69 2.46 0.81
N MET A 42 -13.59 2.39 0.07
CA MET A 42 -13.14 3.45 -0.82
C MET A 42 -12.74 2.87 -2.18
N PRO A 43 -13.64 2.15 -2.86
CA PRO A 43 -13.25 1.44 -4.09
C PRO A 43 -12.84 2.37 -5.23
N VAL A 44 -13.49 3.52 -5.37
CA VAL A 44 -13.14 4.48 -6.43
C VAL A 44 -11.76 5.08 -6.17
N GLU A 45 -11.49 5.47 -4.93
CA GLU A 45 -10.21 6.03 -4.55
C GLU A 45 -9.10 4.99 -4.70
N MET A 46 -9.38 3.72 -4.40
CA MET A 46 -8.42 2.64 -4.56
C MET A 46 -8.06 2.44 -6.03
N ILE A 47 -9.04 2.42 -6.92
CA ILE A 47 -8.81 2.29 -8.35
C ILE A 47 -8.00 3.47 -8.86
N GLU A 48 -8.36 4.68 -8.45
CA GLU A 48 -7.65 5.88 -8.85
C GLU A 48 -6.22 5.91 -8.34
N TYR A 49 -5.99 5.44 -7.12
CA TYR A 49 -4.64 5.32 -6.59
C TYR A 49 -3.78 4.42 -7.49
N GLY A 50 -4.30 3.24 -7.82
CA GLY A 50 -3.57 2.31 -8.67
C GLY A 50 -3.29 2.86 -10.06
N ARG A 51 -4.29 3.52 -10.64
CA ARG A 51 -4.16 4.04 -12.00
C ARG A 51 -3.20 5.21 -12.09
N SER A 52 -3.21 6.10 -11.10
CA SER A 52 -2.40 7.32 -11.13
C SER A 52 -0.98 7.12 -10.59
N ALA A 53 -0.72 6.03 -9.90
CA ALA A 53 0.54 5.83 -9.19
C ALA A 53 1.76 5.99 -10.09
N HIS A 54 1.75 5.34 -11.24
CA HIS A 54 2.86 5.41 -12.19
C HIS A 54 3.07 6.84 -12.69
N GLU A 55 1.99 7.53 -13.02
CA GLU A 55 2.06 8.90 -13.52
C GLU A 55 2.63 9.86 -12.48
N ARG A 56 2.40 9.59 -11.20
CA ARG A 56 2.92 10.42 -10.11
C ARG A 56 4.36 10.10 -9.75
N GLY A 57 4.98 9.15 -10.45
CA GLY A 57 6.39 8.82 -10.26
C GLY A 57 6.66 7.65 -9.33
N LEU A 58 5.62 7.00 -8.83
CA LEU A 58 5.82 5.80 -8.01
C LEU A 58 6.36 4.66 -8.88
N GLU A 59 7.21 3.84 -8.29
CA GLU A 59 7.84 2.71 -8.98
C GLU A 59 7.37 1.37 -8.44
N VAL A 60 6.89 1.35 -7.19
CA VAL A 60 6.38 0.14 -6.56
C VAL A 60 5.37 0.52 -5.48
N ILE A 61 4.41 -0.34 -5.25
CA ILE A 61 3.42 -0.16 -4.18
C ILE A 61 3.60 -1.30 -3.18
N ILE A 62 3.72 -0.96 -1.90
CA ILE A 62 3.74 -1.94 -0.81
C ILE A 62 2.37 -1.85 -0.15
N SER A 63 1.59 -2.92 -0.24
CA SER A 63 0.20 -2.90 0.18
C SER A 63 -0.06 -3.91 1.29
N GLY A 64 -0.53 -3.41 2.43
CA GLY A 64 -0.86 -4.24 3.58
C GLY A 64 -2.35 -4.45 3.73
N ALA A 65 -2.74 -5.66 4.04
CA ALA A 65 -4.15 -5.97 4.30
C ALA A 65 -4.25 -7.18 5.22
N GLY A 66 -5.26 -7.16 6.08
CA GLY A 66 -5.55 -8.29 6.97
C GLY A 66 -6.59 -9.22 6.38
N GLY A 67 -6.80 -10.34 7.03
CA GLY A 67 -7.81 -11.32 6.64
C GLY A 67 -7.59 -11.86 5.23
N ALA A 68 -8.58 -11.69 4.38
CA ALA A 68 -8.52 -12.15 2.99
C ALA A 68 -7.53 -11.37 2.12
N ALA A 69 -7.03 -10.24 2.64
CA ALA A 69 -5.97 -9.45 2.00
C ALA A 69 -6.30 -9.06 0.56
N HIS A 70 -7.47 -8.49 0.33
CA HIS A 70 -7.93 -8.16 -1.02
C HIS A 70 -7.19 -6.97 -1.65
N LEU A 71 -6.78 -5.99 -0.82
CA LEU A 71 -6.24 -4.73 -1.33
C LEU A 71 -5.05 -4.91 -2.27
N PRO A 72 -4.03 -5.73 -1.94
CA PRO A 72 -2.89 -5.89 -2.85
C PRO A 72 -3.28 -6.40 -4.23
N GLY A 73 -4.14 -7.41 -4.29
CA GLY A 73 -4.59 -7.98 -5.56
C GLY A 73 -5.43 -7.00 -6.37
N MET A 74 -6.27 -6.24 -5.69
CA MET A 74 -7.12 -5.27 -6.36
C MET A 74 -6.30 -4.10 -6.91
N LEU A 75 -5.28 -3.66 -6.19
CA LEU A 75 -4.35 -2.65 -6.69
C LEU A 75 -3.55 -3.19 -7.88
N ALA A 76 -3.06 -4.41 -7.77
CA ALA A 76 -2.29 -5.02 -8.85
C ALA A 76 -3.10 -5.11 -10.14
N ALA A 77 -4.41 -5.26 -10.03
CA ALA A 77 -5.28 -5.36 -11.19
C ALA A 77 -5.43 -4.04 -11.95
N VAL A 78 -5.13 -2.90 -11.32
CA VAL A 78 -5.37 -1.58 -11.92
C VAL A 78 -4.10 -0.73 -12.06
N THR A 79 -2.93 -1.30 -11.78
CA THR A 79 -1.67 -0.57 -11.91
C THR A 79 -0.67 -1.38 -12.73
N PRO A 80 0.18 -0.70 -13.54
CA PRO A 80 1.30 -1.39 -14.20
C PRO A 80 2.49 -1.64 -13.26
N LEU A 81 2.45 -1.12 -12.04
CA LEU A 81 3.56 -1.23 -11.10
C LEU A 81 3.56 -2.56 -10.37
N PRO A 82 4.75 -3.03 -9.93
CA PRO A 82 4.80 -4.15 -8.99
C PRO A 82 4.09 -3.80 -7.68
N VAL A 83 3.35 -4.75 -7.15
CA VAL A 83 2.67 -4.60 -5.87
C VAL A 83 3.18 -5.69 -4.94
N ILE A 84 3.74 -5.28 -3.80
CA ILE A 84 4.21 -6.21 -2.78
C ILE A 84 3.13 -6.30 -1.71
N GLY A 85 2.54 -7.49 -1.56
CA GLY A 85 1.52 -7.71 -0.55
C GLY A 85 2.13 -8.03 0.80
N VAL A 86 1.64 -7.38 1.85
CA VAL A 86 2.06 -7.62 3.21
C VAL A 86 0.85 -8.11 4.01
N PRO A 87 0.88 -9.35 4.52
CA PRO A 87 -0.20 -9.83 5.37
C PRO A 87 -0.13 -9.14 6.74
N VAL A 88 -1.20 -8.47 7.11
CA VAL A 88 -1.29 -7.80 8.40
C VAL A 88 -1.98 -8.74 9.38
N PRO A 89 -1.38 -9.04 10.54
CA PRO A 89 -2.00 -9.93 11.51
C PRO A 89 -3.32 -9.34 12.02
N LEU A 90 -4.32 -10.20 12.15
CA LEU A 90 -5.58 -9.84 12.76
C LEU A 90 -5.56 -10.24 14.24
N LYS A 91 -6.38 -9.54 15.02
CA LYS A 91 -6.47 -9.81 16.44
C LYS A 91 -6.82 -11.27 16.76
N TYR A 92 -7.62 -11.88 15.91
CA TYR A 92 -8.12 -13.25 16.12
C TYR A 92 -7.66 -14.25 15.07
N LEU A 93 -6.95 -13.78 14.04
CA LEU A 93 -6.41 -14.61 12.96
C LEU A 93 -4.99 -14.13 12.66
N ASP A 94 -4.03 -14.93 12.97
CA ASP A 94 -2.65 -14.55 12.69
C ASP A 94 -2.18 -15.09 11.36
#